data_b50407589c23cfcaa1a9fc376da10feb
#
_entry.id   b50407589c23cfcaa1a9fc376da10feb
#
_cell.length_a   1.000
_cell.length_b   1.000
_cell.length_c   1.000
_cell.angle_alpha   90.00
_cell.angle_beta   90.00
_cell.angle_gamma   90.00
#
_symmetry.space_group_name_H-M   'P 1'
#
loop_
_entity.id
_entity.type
_entity.pdbx_description
1 polymer ?
#
loop_
_entity_poly.entity_id
_entity_poly.type
_entity_poly.pdbx_seq_one_letter_code
_entity_poly.pdbx_strand_id
1 'polypeptide(L)'
;MDQENQTPHKRRVRYKGKYPKKFEEKYKELQPEKYQDTIQHVIQKGNTPAGMHISIMVQEILDFLQIQPGQVGFDATLGYGGHTKAMLVCLKGQGHMYATDVDPEESAKTRKRLEEAGYGEDMLSIRLQNFCTIDEIAKEAGGFDFVLADLGVSSMQIDNPKRGFSFKVDGPLDLRLNQEKGISAAERLDTIDREELAGMLYENSDEPYCEELAKAITDEIRRGNRIDTTTKLREIIEKTLDFLPEREKKETVKKTCQRVFQALRIDVNQEFEVLYEFMEKLPNALRPGGRAAILTFHSGEDKLVKAALKEGYRAGIYKEYSKDVVRPSAQECVQNPRARSTKMRWAIRVEE
;
A
#
# COMPACT_ATOMS: atom_id res chain seq x y z
N MET A 1 -9.01 53.41 -30.19
CA MET A 1 -7.57 53.20 -29.89
C MET A 1 -7.52 52.38 -28.62
N ASP A 2 -7.65 51.07 -28.78
CA ASP A 2 -7.62 50.13 -27.64
C ASP A 2 -6.20 49.64 -27.45
N GLN A 3 -5.60 50.00 -26.32
CA GLN A 3 -4.30 49.49 -25.92
C GLN A 3 -4.54 48.10 -25.24
N GLU A 4 -4.27 47.06 -25.97
CA GLU A 4 -4.17 45.68 -25.41
C GLU A 4 -2.98 45.62 -24.45
N ASN A 5 -3.30 45.37 -23.19
CA ASN A 5 -2.37 45.16 -22.11
C ASN A 5 -1.79 43.71 -22.24
N GLN A 6 -0.69 43.56 -23.00
CA GLN A 6 0.04 42.32 -23.12
C GLN A 6 0.84 42.08 -21.83
N THR A 7 0.34 41.24 -20.95
CA THR A 7 1.11 40.70 -19.83
C THR A 7 2.29 39.87 -20.37
N PRO A 8 3.53 40.07 -19.89
CA PRO A 8 4.70 39.37 -20.40
C PRO A 8 4.63 37.89 -20.10
N HIS A 9 4.72 37.07 -21.14
CA HIS A 9 4.71 35.63 -21.10
C HIS A 9 5.88 35.10 -20.26
N LYS A 10 5.65 34.74 -18.98
CA LYS A 10 6.65 34.09 -18.14
C LYS A 10 7.02 32.73 -18.74
N ARG A 11 8.27 32.60 -19.20
CA ARG A 11 8.80 31.30 -19.67
C ARG A 11 8.64 30.24 -18.56
N ARG A 12 7.91 29.16 -18.86
CA ARG A 12 7.79 28.01 -17.97
C ARG A 12 9.19 27.45 -17.65
N VAL A 13 9.47 27.21 -16.36
CA VAL A 13 10.68 26.53 -15.92
C VAL A 13 10.68 25.13 -16.54
N ARG A 14 11.56 24.88 -17.51
CA ARG A 14 11.70 23.57 -18.14
C ARG A 14 12.34 22.60 -17.15
N TYR A 15 11.56 21.60 -16.71
CA TYR A 15 12.06 20.49 -15.93
C TYR A 15 13.06 19.66 -16.76
N LYS A 16 14.31 19.49 -16.26
CA LYS A 16 15.40 18.80 -16.98
C LYS A 16 15.41 17.27 -16.79
N GLY A 17 14.42 16.65 -16.19
CA GLY A 17 14.37 15.21 -15.91
C GLY A 17 13.05 14.57 -16.30
N LYS A 18 13.08 13.25 -16.57
CA LYS A 18 11.93 12.46 -16.97
C LYS A 18 10.90 12.28 -15.81
N TYR A 19 11.35 12.42 -14.55
CA TYR A 19 10.52 12.30 -13.33
C TYR A 19 10.95 13.32 -12.28
N PRO A 20 10.01 14.00 -11.57
CA PRO A 20 10.31 14.86 -10.45
C PRO A 20 11.01 14.09 -9.32
N LYS A 21 12.03 14.69 -8.70
CA LYS A 21 12.77 14.05 -7.59
C LYS A 21 12.20 14.44 -6.23
N LYS A 22 11.60 15.63 -6.11
CA LYS A 22 11.00 16.12 -4.87
C LYS A 22 9.58 15.57 -4.72
N PHE A 23 9.20 15.19 -3.51
CA PHE A 23 7.87 14.69 -3.18
C PHE A 23 6.75 15.64 -3.64
N GLU A 24 6.86 16.93 -3.30
CA GLU A 24 5.88 17.96 -3.64
C GLU A 24 5.74 18.21 -5.15
N GLU A 25 6.80 17.99 -5.93
CA GLU A 25 6.76 18.11 -7.39
C GLU A 25 6.23 16.86 -8.07
N LYS A 26 6.29 15.71 -7.38
CA LYS A 26 5.80 14.42 -7.86
C LYS A 26 4.28 14.30 -7.68
N TYR A 27 3.76 14.77 -6.55
CA TYR A 27 2.35 14.72 -6.19
C TYR A 27 1.72 16.12 -6.27
N LYS A 28 1.56 16.60 -7.50
CA LYS A 28 1.03 17.94 -7.81
C LYS A 28 -0.39 18.18 -7.35
N GLU A 29 -1.18 17.11 -7.26
CA GLU A 29 -2.55 17.09 -6.75
C GLU A 29 -2.63 17.50 -5.26
N LEU A 30 -1.54 17.37 -4.51
CA LEU A 30 -1.48 17.86 -3.12
C LEU A 30 -1.29 19.38 -3.02
N GLN A 31 -1.02 20.05 -4.14
CA GLN A 31 -0.90 21.50 -4.26
C GLN A 31 -1.71 22.02 -5.45
N PRO A 32 -3.05 21.85 -5.44
CA PRO A 32 -3.90 22.22 -6.57
C PRO A 32 -3.80 23.70 -6.94
N GLU A 33 -3.69 24.60 -5.97
CA GLU A 33 -3.54 26.04 -6.20
C GLU A 33 -2.32 26.40 -7.07
N LYS A 34 -1.22 25.63 -6.93
CA LYS A 34 0.03 25.86 -7.66
C LYS A 34 0.08 25.20 -9.03
N TYR A 35 -0.66 24.13 -9.24
CA TYR A 35 -0.55 23.28 -10.43
C TYR A 35 -1.88 23.07 -11.17
N GLN A 36 -2.92 23.84 -10.85
CA GLN A 36 -4.29 23.68 -11.37
C GLN A 36 -4.35 23.57 -12.89
N ASP A 37 -3.70 24.50 -13.61
CA ASP A 37 -3.66 24.48 -15.08
C ASP A 37 -2.97 23.23 -15.65
N THR A 38 -1.94 22.74 -14.96
CA THR A 38 -1.21 21.55 -15.39
C THR A 38 -2.06 20.29 -15.21
N ILE A 39 -2.75 20.20 -14.09
CA ILE A 39 -3.63 19.10 -13.74
C ILE A 39 -4.81 19.05 -14.73
N GLN A 40 -5.49 20.17 -14.95
CA GLN A 40 -6.62 20.26 -15.88
C GLN A 40 -6.22 19.92 -17.32
N HIS A 41 -5.09 20.43 -17.79
CA HIS A 41 -4.61 20.16 -19.15
C HIS A 41 -4.28 18.69 -19.40
N VAL A 42 -3.73 17.99 -18.40
CA VAL A 42 -3.41 16.55 -18.48
C VAL A 42 -4.67 15.70 -18.44
N ILE A 43 -5.65 16.07 -17.60
CA ILE A 43 -6.96 15.41 -17.52
C ILE A 43 -7.73 15.58 -18.84
N GLN A 44 -7.75 16.78 -19.41
CA GLN A 44 -8.40 17.05 -20.71
C GLN A 44 -7.83 16.23 -21.86
N LYS A 45 -6.56 15.83 -21.79
CA LYS A 45 -5.91 14.93 -22.76
C LYS A 45 -6.16 13.45 -22.48
N GLY A 46 -7.01 13.09 -21.53
CA GLY A 46 -7.28 11.70 -21.14
C GLY A 46 -6.08 11.00 -20.49
N ASN A 47 -5.10 11.76 -20.04
CA ASN A 47 -3.92 11.22 -19.34
C ASN A 47 -4.02 11.51 -17.83
N THR A 48 -3.43 10.65 -17.03
CA THR A 48 -3.25 10.90 -15.59
C THR A 48 -2.10 11.89 -15.40
N PRO A 49 -2.27 12.99 -14.65
CA PRO A 49 -1.17 13.90 -14.33
C PRO A 49 0.02 13.16 -13.70
N ALA A 50 1.25 13.56 -14.07
CA ALA A 50 2.44 12.96 -13.49
C ALA A 50 2.43 13.15 -11.97
N GLY A 51 2.40 12.04 -11.22
CA GLY A 51 2.32 12.02 -9.76
C GLY A 51 0.94 11.73 -9.18
N MET A 52 -0.13 11.63 -9.97
CA MET A 52 -1.40 11.12 -9.46
C MET A 52 -1.28 9.64 -9.10
N HIS A 53 -1.91 9.28 -8.00
CA HIS A 53 -2.01 7.88 -7.59
C HIS A 53 -2.90 7.12 -8.59
N ILE A 54 -2.33 6.14 -9.29
CA ILE A 54 -3.08 5.22 -10.16
C ILE A 54 -3.30 3.95 -9.35
N SER A 55 -4.55 3.66 -9.03
CA SER A 55 -4.91 2.38 -8.39
C SER A 55 -4.60 1.23 -9.33
N ILE A 56 -4.01 0.16 -8.79
CA ILE A 56 -3.51 -0.98 -9.56
C ILE A 56 -4.64 -1.96 -9.83
N MET A 57 -4.69 -2.53 -11.06
CA MET A 57 -5.62 -3.61 -11.45
C MET A 57 -7.11 -3.28 -11.24
N VAL A 58 -7.50 -2.02 -11.41
CA VAL A 58 -8.90 -1.59 -11.19
C VAL A 58 -9.87 -2.41 -12.06
N GLN A 59 -9.55 -2.61 -13.33
CA GLN A 59 -10.43 -3.33 -14.25
C GLN A 59 -10.57 -4.79 -13.86
N GLU A 60 -9.45 -5.47 -13.57
CA GLU A 60 -9.45 -6.88 -13.16
C GLU A 60 -10.23 -7.10 -11.85
N ILE A 61 -10.12 -6.17 -10.91
CA ILE A 61 -10.87 -6.18 -9.65
C ILE A 61 -12.38 -6.06 -9.93
N LEU A 62 -12.79 -5.05 -10.70
CA LEU A 62 -14.22 -4.81 -11.00
C LEU A 62 -14.82 -5.94 -11.82
N ASP A 63 -14.09 -6.48 -12.80
CA ASP A 63 -14.51 -7.62 -13.61
C ASP A 63 -14.75 -8.87 -12.75
N PHE A 64 -13.89 -9.09 -11.73
CA PHE A 64 -14.06 -10.20 -10.81
C PHE A 64 -15.19 -9.94 -9.80
N LEU A 65 -15.22 -8.77 -9.16
CA LEU A 65 -16.21 -8.48 -8.11
C LEU A 65 -17.65 -8.42 -8.65
N GLN A 66 -17.85 -8.04 -9.91
CA GLN A 66 -19.16 -7.98 -10.59
C GLN A 66 -20.21 -7.19 -9.80
N ILE A 67 -19.80 -6.05 -9.29
CA ILE A 67 -20.59 -5.21 -8.38
C ILE A 67 -21.91 -4.78 -9.03
N GLN A 68 -23.02 -4.97 -8.31
CA GLN A 68 -24.36 -4.58 -8.71
C GLN A 68 -24.93 -3.49 -7.81
N PRO A 69 -25.80 -2.61 -8.35
CA PRO A 69 -26.56 -1.66 -7.52
C PRO A 69 -27.31 -2.38 -6.39
N GLY A 70 -27.33 -1.77 -5.22
CA GLY A 70 -27.99 -2.31 -4.02
C GLY A 70 -27.12 -3.21 -3.15
N GLN A 71 -25.92 -3.57 -3.60
CA GLN A 71 -24.97 -4.38 -2.83
C GLN A 71 -24.26 -3.57 -1.74
N VAL A 72 -23.69 -4.30 -0.77
CA VAL A 72 -22.88 -3.77 0.31
C VAL A 72 -21.46 -4.30 0.15
N GLY A 73 -20.48 -3.38 0.11
CA GLY A 73 -19.08 -3.71 -0.08
C GLY A 73 -18.17 -3.28 1.06
N PHE A 74 -16.98 -3.88 1.11
CA PHE A 74 -15.93 -3.52 2.04
C PHE A 74 -14.59 -3.32 1.33
N ASP A 75 -13.96 -2.17 1.58
CA ASP A 75 -12.58 -1.88 1.21
C ASP A 75 -11.70 -1.93 2.47
N ALA A 76 -10.89 -2.97 2.60
CA ALA A 76 -10.01 -3.18 3.74
C ALA A 76 -8.90 -2.12 3.84
N THR A 77 -8.58 -1.45 2.74
CA THR A 77 -7.37 -0.64 2.57
C THR A 77 -7.70 0.64 1.80
N LEU A 78 -8.45 1.55 2.43
CA LEU A 78 -8.95 2.78 1.80
C LEU A 78 -7.86 3.55 1.03
N GLY A 79 -6.71 3.78 1.67
CA GLY A 79 -5.58 4.51 1.12
C GLY A 79 -5.99 5.84 0.46
N TYR A 80 -5.62 6.02 -0.81
CA TYR A 80 -6.01 7.20 -1.59
C TYR A 80 -7.50 7.19 -2.03
N GLY A 81 -8.21 6.07 -1.87
CA GLY A 81 -9.62 5.93 -2.20
C GLY A 81 -9.92 5.67 -3.68
N GLY A 82 -8.93 5.34 -4.49
CA GLY A 82 -9.13 5.10 -5.92
C GLY A 82 -9.95 3.85 -6.21
N HIS A 83 -9.67 2.75 -5.53
CA HIS A 83 -10.47 1.52 -5.61
C HIS A 83 -11.87 1.74 -5.03
N THR A 84 -11.97 2.34 -3.83
CA THR A 84 -13.27 2.69 -3.22
C THR A 84 -14.14 3.49 -4.18
N LYS A 85 -13.58 4.54 -4.81
CA LYS A 85 -14.30 5.36 -5.80
C LYS A 85 -14.76 4.55 -6.99
N ALA A 86 -13.90 3.67 -7.54
CA ALA A 86 -14.26 2.83 -8.68
C ALA A 86 -15.41 1.86 -8.35
N MET A 87 -15.40 1.28 -7.15
CA MET A 87 -16.46 0.41 -6.65
C MET A 87 -17.78 1.18 -6.40
N LEU A 88 -17.71 2.39 -5.82
CA LEU A 88 -18.87 3.27 -5.62
C LEU A 88 -19.55 3.66 -6.94
N VAL A 89 -18.78 3.89 -8.01
CA VAL A 89 -19.33 4.15 -9.35
C VAL A 89 -20.19 2.97 -9.83
N CYS A 90 -19.76 1.72 -9.57
CA CYS A 90 -20.51 0.52 -9.94
C CYS A 90 -21.83 0.37 -9.17
N LEU A 91 -21.91 0.86 -7.94
CA LEU A 91 -23.15 0.87 -7.13
C LEU A 91 -24.21 1.85 -7.65
N LYS A 92 -23.87 2.81 -8.50
CA LYS A 92 -24.80 3.77 -9.13
C LYS A 92 -25.72 4.51 -8.14
N GLY A 93 -25.20 4.86 -6.96
CA GLY A 93 -25.99 5.52 -5.93
C GLY A 93 -26.94 4.60 -5.16
N GLN A 94 -26.83 3.29 -5.31
CA GLN A 94 -27.64 2.30 -4.61
C GLN A 94 -26.71 1.31 -3.91
N GLY A 95 -26.92 1.09 -2.62
CA GLY A 95 -26.05 0.25 -1.81
C GLY A 95 -25.13 1.05 -0.90
N HIS A 96 -24.15 0.40 -0.28
CA HIS A 96 -23.28 1.04 0.68
C HIS A 96 -21.87 0.44 0.67
N MET A 97 -20.87 1.29 0.86
CA MET A 97 -19.47 0.89 1.05
C MET A 97 -19.02 1.16 2.48
N TYR A 98 -18.34 0.19 3.06
CA TYR A 98 -17.53 0.38 4.25
C TYR A 98 -16.06 0.36 3.85
N ALA A 99 -15.25 1.21 4.45
CA ALA A 99 -13.82 1.24 4.20
C ALA A 99 -13.03 1.46 5.49
N THR A 100 -11.87 0.82 5.59
CA THR A 100 -10.96 0.98 6.73
C THR A 100 -9.61 1.50 6.30
N ASP A 101 -8.97 2.26 7.18
CA ASP A 101 -7.56 2.62 7.10
C ASP A 101 -7.01 2.80 8.52
N VAL A 102 -5.73 2.54 8.72
CA VAL A 102 -5.05 2.76 10.00
C VAL A 102 -4.32 4.10 10.05
N ASP A 103 -4.11 4.74 8.88
CA ASP A 103 -3.42 6.01 8.75
C ASP A 103 -4.39 7.19 8.93
N PRO A 104 -4.32 7.94 10.05
CA PRO A 104 -5.28 9.02 10.33
C PRO A 104 -5.15 10.17 9.33
N GLU A 105 -3.95 10.47 8.87
CA GLU A 105 -3.68 11.58 7.95
C GLU A 105 -4.24 11.26 6.55
N GLU A 106 -3.92 10.08 6.01
CA GLU A 106 -4.40 9.66 4.69
C GLU A 106 -5.91 9.41 4.69
N SER A 107 -6.46 8.81 5.74
CA SER A 107 -7.91 8.59 5.91
C SER A 107 -8.69 9.91 5.88
N ALA A 108 -8.23 10.93 6.60
CA ALA A 108 -8.88 12.25 6.63
C ALA A 108 -8.85 12.94 5.25
N LYS A 109 -7.70 12.90 4.57
CA LYS A 109 -7.56 13.47 3.21
C LYS A 109 -8.44 12.74 2.20
N THR A 110 -8.53 11.41 2.31
CA THR A 110 -9.34 10.59 1.40
C THR A 110 -10.83 10.80 1.62
N ARG A 111 -11.26 10.87 2.89
CA ARG A 111 -12.66 11.24 3.22
C ARG A 111 -13.06 12.53 2.51
N LYS A 112 -12.29 13.60 2.69
CA LYS A 112 -12.56 14.88 2.06
C LYS A 112 -12.65 14.78 0.54
N ARG A 113 -11.71 14.06 -0.12
CA ARG A 113 -11.73 13.87 -1.59
C ARG A 113 -12.98 13.14 -2.08
N LEU A 114 -13.43 12.13 -1.35
CA LEU A 114 -14.61 11.35 -1.73
C LEU A 114 -15.91 12.12 -1.48
N GLU A 115 -15.98 12.88 -0.39
CA GLU A 115 -17.11 13.80 -0.12
C GLU A 115 -17.22 14.88 -1.19
N GLU A 116 -16.09 15.51 -1.59
CA GLU A 116 -16.05 16.48 -2.70
C GLU A 116 -16.43 15.86 -4.07
N ALA A 117 -16.24 14.56 -4.22
CA ALA A 117 -16.66 13.79 -5.38
C ALA A 117 -18.14 13.33 -5.32
N GLY A 118 -18.87 13.68 -4.25
CA GLY A 118 -20.28 13.38 -4.08
C GLY A 118 -20.59 12.08 -3.34
N TYR A 119 -19.60 11.47 -2.69
CA TYR A 119 -19.77 10.23 -1.91
C TYR A 119 -19.75 10.55 -0.41
N GLY A 120 -20.92 10.87 0.14
CA GLY A 120 -21.11 11.18 1.56
C GLY A 120 -21.36 9.93 2.42
N GLU A 121 -21.67 10.17 3.70
CA GLU A 121 -21.89 9.11 4.69
C GLU A 121 -23.11 8.21 4.39
N ASP A 122 -24.01 8.66 3.55
CA ASP A 122 -25.15 7.89 3.02
C ASP A 122 -24.72 6.73 2.12
N MET A 123 -23.56 6.84 1.48
CA MET A 123 -23.02 5.84 0.56
C MET A 123 -21.72 5.21 1.02
N LEU A 124 -20.95 5.87 1.90
CA LEU A 124 -19.62 5.45 2.31
C LEU A 124 -19.35 5.70 3.79
N SER A 125 -19.13 4.65 4.55
CA SER A 125 -18.68 4.69 5.95
C SER A 125 -17.18 4.40 6.04
N ILE A 126 -16.37 5.41 6.39
CA ILE A 126 -14.93 5.25 6.60
C ILE A 126 -14.64 5.09 8.09
N ARG A 127 -13.87 4.05 8.45
CA ARG A 127 -13.47 3.74 9.84
C ARG A 127 -11.94 3.81 9.97
N LEU A 128 -11.47 4.58 10.96
CA LEU A 128 -10.03 4.63 11.31
C LEU A 128 -9.69 3.46 12.23
N GLN A 129 -9.58 2.27 11.66
CA GLN A 129 -9.29 1.03 12.35
C GLN A 129 -8.62 0.02 11.43
N ASN A 130 -8.06 -1.04 12.02
CA ASN A 130 -7.41 -2.09 11.25
C ASN A 130 -8.45 -2.98 10.56
N PHE A 131 -8.16 -3.42 9.35
CA PHE A 131 -9.06 -4.27 8.55
C PHE A 131 -9.29 -5.66 9.15
N CYS A 132 -8.46 -6.13 10.10
CA CYS A 132 -8.71 -7.37 10.82
C CYS A 132 -9.98 -7.33 11.68
N THR A 133 -10.56 -6.13 11.89
CA THR A 133 -11.86 -5.96 12.57
C THR A 133 -13.06 -6.10 11.62
N ILE A 134 -12.87 -6.69 10.45
CA ILE A 134 -13.93 -6.89 9.42
C ILE A 134 -15.19 -7.55 9.96
N ASP A 135 -15.05 -8.45 10.92
CA ASP A 135 -16.19 -9.15 11.54
C ASP A 135 -17.11 -8.24 12.37
N GLU A 136 -16.56 -7.21 13.00
CA GLU A 136 -17.32 -6.19 13.72
C GLU A 136 -18.14 -5.34 12.74
N ILE A 137 -17.51 -4.89 11.67
CA ILE A 137 -18.15 -4.09 10.63
C ILE A 137 -19.18 -4.93 9.87
N ALA A 138 -18.88 -6.20 9.60
CA ALA A 138 -19.83 -7.12 8.95
C ALA A 138 -21.10 -7.34 9.77
N LYS A 139 -21.01 -7.39 11.10
CA LYS A 139 -22.20 -7.47 11.98
C LYS A 139 -23.08 -6.23 11.82
N GLU A 140 -22.48 -5.03 11.75
CA GLU A 140 -23.21 -3.77 11.51
C GLU A 140 -23.85 -3.75 10.11
N ALA A 141 -23.08 -4.17 9.09
CA ALA A 141 -23.49 -4.14 7.69
C ALA A 141 -24.45 -5.26 7.28
N GLY A 142 -24.61 -6.31 8.09
CA GLY A 142 -25.32 -7.54 7.70
C GLY A 142 -24.56 -8.38 6.69
N GLY A 143 -23.21 -8.33 6.68
CA GLY A 143 -22.31 -8.99 5.76
C GLY A 143 -22.05 -8.21 4.48
N PHE A 144 -21.07 -8.67 3.70
CA PHE A 144 -20.61 -8.03 2.47
C PHE A 144 -20.85 -8.89 1.23
N ASP A 145 -21.36 -8.29 0.17
CA ASP A 145 -21.49 -8.91 -1.14
C ASP A 145 -20.14 -8.97 -1.86
N PHE A 146 -19.28 -7.98 -1.58
CA PHE A 146 -17.92 -7.95 -2.12
C PHE A 146 -16.93 -7.31 -1.13
N VAL A 147 -15.70 -7.80 -1.17
CA VAL A 147 -14.58 -7.35 -0.33
C VAL A 147 -13.35 -7.15 -1.21
N LEU A 148 -12.65 -6.05 -1.01
CA LEU A 148 -11.34 -5.78 -1.57
C LEU A 148 -10.31 -5.55 -0.45
N ALA A 149 -9.12 -6.12 -0.59
CA ALA A 149 -7.95 -5.77 0.20
C ALA A 149 -6.76 -5.50 -0.75
N ASP A 150 -6.26 -4.26 -0.76
CA ASP A 150 -5.05 -3.85 -1.49
C ASP A 150 -3.91 -3.69 -0.49
N LEU A 151 -3.18 -4.80 -0.22
CA LEU A 151 -2.23 -4.89 0.89
C LEU A 151 -0.98 -4.02 0.68
N GLY A 152 -0.29 -3.75 1.77
CA GLY A 152 0.98 -3.02 1.78
C GLY A 152 0.82 -1.51 1.95
N VAL A 153 1.73 -0.74 1.36
CA VAL A 153 1.83 0.71 1.54
C VAL A 153 1.64 1.45 0.23
N SER A 154 0.97 2.60 0.29
CA SER A 154 0.76 3.43 -0.89
C SER A 154 2.06 4.04 -1.42
N SER A 155 2.06 4.37 -2.71
CA SER A 155 3.17 5.09 -3.33
C SER A 155 3.48 6.42 -2.63
N MET A 156 2.46 7.11 -2.13
CA MET A 156 2.61 8.39 -1.43
C MET A 156 3.29 8.21 -0.08
N GLN A 157 2.94 7.15 0.67
CA GLN A 157 3.61 6.81 1.92
C GLN A 157 5.09 6.47 1.69
N ILE A 158 5.40 5.65 0.66
CA ILE A 158 6.79 5.30 0.32
C ILE A 158 7.63 6.53 -0.04
N ASP A 159 7.06 7.47 -0.79
CA ASP A 159 7.77 8.64 -1.30
C ASP A 159 7.85 9.79 -0.28
N ASN A 160 7.10 9.72 0.83
CA ASN A 160 7.15 10.71 1.91
C ASN A 160 8.36 10.44 2.83
N PRO A 161 9.40 11.31 2.83
CA PRO A 161 10.59 11.09 3.64
C PRO A 161 10.32 11.01 5.14
N LYS A 162 9.28 11.70 5.63
CA LYS A 162 8.91 11.73 7.06
C LYS A 162 8.39 10.40 7.59
N ARG A 163 7.99 9.48 6.69
CA ARG A 163 7.46 8.15 7.04
C ARG A 163 8.55 7.08 7.13
N GLY A 164 9.71 7.32 6.54
CA GLY A 164 10.86 6.41 6.59
C GLY A 164 10.76 5.14 5.73
N PHE A 165 9.75 4.98 4.88
CA PHE A 165 9.57 3.77 4.05
C PHE A 165 10.60 3.61 2.94
N SER A 166 11.35 4.66 2.60
CA SER A 166 12.33 4.64 1.52
C SER A 166 13.75 4.88 2.03
N PHE A 167 14.67 3.97 1.70
CA PHE A 167 16.11 4.12 1.95
C PHE A 167 16.82 5.07 0.96
N LYS A 168 16.09 5.64 -0.02
CA LYS A 168 16.67 6.49 -1.07
C LYS A 168 16.84 7.94 -0.64
N VAL A 169 16.07 8.38 0.32
CA VAL A 169 16.04 9.74 0.86
C VAL A 169 16.17 9.64 2.37
N ASP A 170 16.93 10.55 2.96
CA ASP A 170 17.09 10.60 4.42
C ASP A 170 15.77 11.01 5.09
N GLY A 171 15.50 10.37 6.23
CA GLY A 171 14.31 10.60 7.04
C GLY A 171 14.34 9.76 8.32
N PRO A 172 13.41 9.99 9.26
CA PRO A 172 13.31 9.18 10.46
C PRO A 172 13.06 7.71 10.10
N LEU A 173 13.68 6.77 10.80
CA LEU A 173 13.43 5.34 10.65
C LEU A 173 12.17 4.97 11.42
N ASP A 174 11.01 5.37 10.90
CA ASP A 174 9.71 5.16 11.56
C ASP A 174 9.02 3.87 11.09
N LEU A 175 8.64 3.79 9.83
CA LEU A 175 7.98 2.67 9.14
C LEU A 175 6.57 2.30 9.65
N ARG A 176 5.99 3.05 10.58
CA ARG A 176 4.60 2.82 11.02
C ARG A 176 3.60 3.34 10.00
N LEU A 177 2.53 2.59 9.79
CA LEU A 177 1.36 3.04 9.03
C LEU A 177 0.57 4.10 9.83
N ASN A 178 0.47 3.94 11.13
CA ASN A 178 -0.07 4.94 12.05
C ASN A 178 1.03 5.43 13.00
N GLN A 179 1.53 6.65 12.78
CA GLN A 179 2.62 7.22 13.59
C GLN A 179 2.19 7.61 15.02
N GLU A 180 0.89 7.59 15.31
CA GLU A 180 0.36 7.89 16.65
C GLU A 180 0.31 6.64 17.55
N LYS A 181 0.51 5.43 16.99
CA LYS A 181 0.41 4.15 17.70
C LYS A 181 1.64 3.28 17.52
N GLY A 182 1.93 2.46 18.54
CA GLY A 182 3.03 1.51 18.50
C GLY A 182 4.39 2.17 18.59
N ILE A 183 5.45 1.39 18.36
CA ILE A 183 6.84 1.83 18.36
C ILE A 183 7.39 1.94 16.94
N SER A 184 8.25 2.93 16.70
CA SER A 184 8.95 3.09 15.42
C SER A 184 9.96 1.97 15.18
N ALA A 185 10.39 1.80 13.93
CA ALA A 185 11.45 0.84 13.61
C ALA A 185 12.77 1.18 14.32
N ALA A 186 13.07 2.47 14.52
CA ALA A 186 14.22 2.89 15.32
C ALA A 186 14.12 2.40 16.77
N GLU A 187 12.97 2.59 17.43
CA GLU A 187 12.72 2.11 18.79
C GLU A 187 12.72 0.58 18.87
N ARG A 188 12.20 -0.08 17.84
CA ARG A 188 12.24 -1.55 17.75
C ARG A 188 13.67 -2.06 17.69
N LEU A 189 14.52 -1.43 16.89
CA LEU A 189 15.95 -1.79 16.81
C LEU A 189 16.70 -1.53 18.12
N ASP A 190 16.32 -0.52 18.92
CA ASP A 190 16.93 -0.25 20.22
C ASP A 190 16.70 -1.40 21.23
N THR A 191 15.68 -2.22 21.06
CA THR A 191 15.22 -3.23 22.04
C THR A 191 15.35 -4.67 21.56
N ILE A 192 15.44 -4.92 20.26
CA ILE A 192 15.50 -6.27 19.67
C ILE A 192 16.89 -6.90 19.92
N ASP A 193 16.92 -8.19 20.27
CA ASP A 193 18.18 -8.89 20.34
C ASP A 193 18.63 -9.41 18.95
N ARG A 194 19.87 -9.91 18.89
CA ARG A 194 20.47 -10.34 17.63
C ARG A 194 19.75 -11.53 17.01
N GLU A 195 19.37 -12.52 17.80
CA GLU A 195 18.76 -13.76 17.32
C GLU A 195 17.35 -13.47 16.78
N GLU A 196 16.58 -12.68 17.54
CA GLU A 196 15.25 -12.22 17.11
C GLU A 196 15.32 -11.38 15.84
N LEU A 197 16.29 -10.45 15.74
CA LEU A 197 16.48 -9.63 14.54
C LEU A 197 16.82 -10.48 13.31
N ALA A 198 17.72 -11.46 13.43
CA ALA A 198 18.08 -12.36 12.35
C ALA A 198 16.85 -13.18 11.89
N GLY A 199 16.10 -13.72 12.83
CA GLY A 199 14.84 -14.44 12.56
C GLY A 199 13.83 -13.57 11.84
N MET A 200 13.59 -12.35 12.32
CA MET A 200 12.66 -11.40 11.72
C MET A 200 13.07 -11.02 10.28
N LEU A 201 14.35 -10.76 10.03
CA LEU A 201 14.84 -10.44 8.67
C LEU A 201 14.66 -11.62 7.72
N TYR A 202 14.88 -12.85 8.19
CA TYR A 202 14.68 -14.05 7.40
C TYR A 202 13.20 -14.32 7.14
N GLU A 203 12.37 -14.37 8.17
CA GLU A 203 10.95 -14.76 8.07
C GLU A 203 10.12 -13.72 7.29
N ASN A 204 10.37 -12.42 7.51
CA ASN A 204 9.57 -11.36 6.88
C ASN A 204 10.00 -11.03 5.45
N SER A 205 11.24 -11.36 5.04
CA SER A 205 11.71 -10.91 3.73
C SER A 205 12.66 -11.88 2.99
N ASP A 206 12.87 -13.08 3.49
CA ASP A 206 13.82 -14.06 2.92
C ASP A 206 15.24 -13.41 2.75
N GLU A 207 15.70 -12.57 3.73
CA GLU A 207 17.00 -11.90 3.62
C GLU A 207 18.16 -12.90 3.82
N PRO A 208 19.02 -13.13 2.81
CA PRO A 208 20.08 -14.13 2.89
C PRO A 208 21.23 -13.76 3.82
N TYR A 209 21.42 -12.47 4.13
CA TYR A 209 22.48 -11.96 5.03
C TYR A 209 21.93 -11.58 6.40
N CYS A 210 20.85 -12.22 6.83
CA CYS A 210 20.16 -11.89 8.08
C CYS A 210 21.07 -11.94 9.31
N GLU A 211 21.96 -12.92 9.39
CA GLU A 211 22.89 -13.08 10.52
C GLU A 211 23.94 -11.98 10.57
N GLU A 212 24.58 -11.67 9.44
CA GLU A 212 25.60 -10.63 9.33
C GLU A 212 25.00 -9.25 9.62
N LEU A 213 23.80 -8.99 9.10
CA LEU A 213 23.10 -7.74 9.31
C LEU A 213 22.63 -7.58 10.76
N ALA A 214 22.04 -8.63 11.35
CA ALA A 214 21.62 -8.61 12.75
C ALA A 214 22.81 -8.34 13.67
N LYS A 215 23.95 -8.99 13.42
CA LYS A 215 25.20 -8.73 14.16
C LYS A 215 25.64 -7.27 14.00
N ALA A 216 25.74 -6.76 12.78
CA ALA A 216 26.23 -5.41 12.51
C ALA A 216 25.33 -4.34 13.15
N ILE A 217 24.00 -4.48 13.03
CA ILE A 217 23.01 -3.57 13.61
C ILE A 217 23.09 -3.57 15.13
N THR A 218 23.06 -4.76 15.76
CA THR A 218 23.10 -4.85 17.24
C THR A 218 24.46 -4.42 17.81
N ASP A 219 25.56 -4.64 17.10
CA ASP A 219 26.89 -4.16 17.52
C ASP A 219 26.98 -2.62 17.48
N GLU A 220 26.39 -1.95 16.49
CA GLU A 220 26.32 -0.49 16.44
C GLU A 220 25.48 0.08 17.61
N ILE A 221 24.34 -0.53 17.89
CA ILE A 221 23.48 -0.11 19.02
C ILE A 221 24.22 -0.28 20.38
N ARG A 222 24.89 -1.41 20.57
CA ARG A 222 25.71 -1.67 21.80
C ARG A 222 26.85 -0.68 21.97
N ARG A 223 27.38 -0.10 20.90
CA ARG A 223 28.40 0.97 20.95
C ARG A 223 27.78 2.35 21.26
N GLY A 224 26.47 2.44 21.42
CA GLY A 224 25.75 3.69 21.65
C GLY A 224 25.36 4.44 20.36
N ASN A 225 25.55 3.85 19.19
CA ASN A 225 25.20 4.44 17.90
C ASN A 225 23.76 4.10 17.56
N ARG A 226 22.82 4.95 17.96
CA ARG A 226 21.40 4.77 17.64
C ARG A 226 21.14 4.88 16.14
N ILE A 227 20.34 3.94 15.63
CA ILE A 227 19.95 3.86 14.21
C ILE A 227 18.56 4.50 14.06
N ASP A 228 18.51 5.81 13.99
CA ASP A 228 17.27 6.61 13.99
C ASP A 228 16.89 7.16 12.62
N THR A 229 17.73 6.98 11.59
CA THR A 229 17.44 7.43 10.23
C THR A 229 17.59 6.34 9.19
N THR A 230 16.88 6.51 8.08
CA THR A 230 16.95 5.61 6.92
C THR A 230 18.35 5.54 6.32
N THR A 231 19.08 6.65 6.33
CA THR A 231 20.47 6.71 5.82
C THR A 231 21.42 5.92 6.70
N LYS A 232 21.34 6.05 8.03
CA LYS A 232 22.19 5.26 8.94
C LYS A 232 22.00 3.76 8.76
N LEU A 233 20.75 3.29 8.66
CA LEU A 233 20.49 1.88 8.42
C LEU A 233 21.05 1.42 7.08
N ARG A 234 20.88 2.21 6.02
CA ARG A 234 21.45 1.91 4.69
C ARG A 234 22.97 1.83 4.74
N GLU A 235 23.65 2.76 5.41
CA GLU A 235 25.12 2.77 5.53
C GLU A 235 25.65 1.54 6.26
N ILE A 236 24.94 1.06 7.29
CA ILE A 236 25.28 -0.20 7.98
C ILE A 236 25.14 -1.38 7.02
N ILE A 237 24.06 -1.44 6.23
CA ILE A 237 23.87 -2.50 5.23
C ILE A 237 24.98 -2.46 4.18
N GLU A 238 25.30 -1.29 3.64
CA GLU A 238 26.37 -1.09 2.65
C GLU A 238 27.73 -1.58 3.20
N LYS A 239 28.07 -1.19 4.43
CA LYS A 239 29.30 -1.61 5.12
C LYS A 239 29.33 -3.10 5.41
N THR A 240 28.22 -3.68 5.84
CA THR A 240 28.12 -5.12 6.14
C THR A 240 28.38 -5.96 4.89
N LEU A 241 27.98 -5.49 3.71
CA LEU A 241 28.13 -6.18 2.43
C LEU A 241 29.37 -5.74 1.63
N ASP A 242 30.33 -5.07 2.29
CA ASP A 242 31.54 -4.56 1.62
C ASP A 242 32.46 -5.67 1.06
N PHE A 243 32.31 -6.90 1.59
CA PHE A 243 33.06 -8.09 1.11
C PHE A 243 32.61 -8.60 -0.26
N LEU A 244 31.47 -8.12 -0.77
CA LEU A 244 30.96 -8.56 -2.08
C LEU A 244 31.79 -7.99 -3.24
N PRO A 245 31.90 -8.75 -4.36
CA PRO A 245 32.54 -8.25 -5.58
C PRO A 245 31.82 -7.00 -6.13
N GLU A 246 32.56 -5.99 -6.56
CA GLU A 246 32.03 -4.70 -7.02
C GLU A 246 30.89 -4.82 -8.08
N ARG A 247 31.00 -5.78 -9.01
CA ARG A 247 29.99 -5.98 -10.06
C ARG A 247 28.63 -6.42 -9.49
N GLU A 248 28.58 -7.08 -8.33
CA GLU A 248 27.38 -7.63 -7.70
C GLU A 248 26.88 -6.76 -6.55
N LYS A 249 27.80 -6.02 -5.89
CA LYS A 249 27.59 -5.25 -4.68
C LYS A 249 26.43 -4.27 -4.80
N LYS A 250 26.41 -3.42 -5.83
CA LYS A 250 25.40 -2.38 -6.02
C LYS A 250 23.97 -2.95 -6.08
N GLU A 251 23.75 -4.01 -6.83
CA GLU A 251 22.42 -4.61 -6.97
C GLU A 251 22.04 -5.40 -5.72
N THR A 252 23.00 -6.11 -5.10
CA THR A 252 22.78 -6.87 -3.85
C THR A 252 22.45 -5.94 -2.70
N VAL A 253 23.23 -4.88 -2.48
CA VAL A 253 22.94 -3.86 -1.46
C VAL A 253 21.55 -3.26 -1.65
N LYS A 254 21.18 -2.91 -2.87
CA LYS A 254 19.84 -2.39 -3.16
C LYS A 254 18.74 -3.39 -2.79
N LYS A 255 18.88 -4.67 -3.12
CA LYS A 255 17.92 -5.72 -2.77
C LYS A 255 17.86 -5.97 -1.28
N THR A 256 19.00 -6.01 -0.60
CA THR A 256 19.08 -6.13 0.86
C THR A 256 18.44 -4.95 1.55
N CYS A 257 18.68 -3.70 1.12
CA CYS A 257 17.95 -2.56 1.66
C CYS A 257 16.43 -2.72 1.50
N GLN A 258 15.96 -3.17 0.35
CA GLN A 258 14.52 -3.41 0.12
C GLN A 258 13.97 -4.44 1.11
N ARG A 259 14.67 -5.56 1.34
CA ARG A 259 14.25 -6.63 2.24
C ARG A 259 14.29 -6.22 3.70
N VAL A 260 15.37 -5.56 4.15
CA VAL A 260 15.49 -5.09 5.53
C VAL A 260 14.39 -4.08 5.87
N PHE A 261 14.15 -3.10 5.00
CA PHE A 261 13.07 -2.14 5.21
C PHE A 261 11.69 -2.80 5.16
N GLN A 262 11.47 -3.78 4.27
CA GLN A 262 10.25 -4.58 4.25
C GLN A 262 10.08 -5.38 5.54
N ALA A 263 11.11 -6.06 6.02
CA ALA A 263 11.05 -6.88 7.23
C ALA A 263 10.71 -6.05 8.46
N LEU A 264 11.37 -4.91 8.64
CA LEU A 264 11.07 -3.96 9.73
C LEU A 264 9.65 -3.39 9.63
N ARG A 265 9.19 -3.06 8.41
CA ARG A 265 7.83 -2.56 8.20
C ARG A 265 6.77 -3.58 8.60
N ILE A 266 6.97 -4.82 8.17
CA ILE A 266 6.08 -5.95 8.52
C ILE A 266 6.02 -6.12 10.03
N ASP A 267 7.16 -6.10 10.71
CA ASP A 267 7.28 -6.27 12.16
C ASP A 267 6.56 -5.15 12.93
N VAL A 268 6.89 -3.88 12.68
CA VAL A 268 6.32 -2.77 13.45
C VAL A 268 4.81 -2.53 13.19
N ASN A 269 4.29 -3.01 12.07
CA ASN A 269 2.87 -2.92 11.75
C ASN A 269 2.12 -4.25 11.95
N GLN A 270 2.80 -5.33 12.37
CA GLN A 270 2.23 -6.66 12.56
C GLN A 270 1.44 -7.13 11.30
N GLU A 271 2.01 -6.89 10.10
CA GLU A 271 1.27 -7.05 8.84
C GLU A 271 0.82 -8.49 8.61
N PHE A 272 1.63 -9.49 8.99
CA PHE A 272 1.25 -10.90 8.84
C PHE A 272 0.19 -11.35 9.84
N GLU A 273 0.29 -10.92 11.09
CA GLU A 273 -0.68 -11.22 12.14
C GLU A 273 -2.05 -10.65 11.78
N VAL A 274 -2.05 -9.38 11.36
CA VAL A 274 -3.26 -8.68 10.90
C VAL A 274 -3.87 -9.37 9.68
N LEU A 275 -3.05 -9.75 8.70
CA LEU A 275 -3.52 -10.45 7.51
C LEU A 275 -4.06 -11.83 7.84
N TYR A 276 -3.41 -12.56 8.73
CA TYR A 276 -3.87 -13.87 9.18
C TYR A 276 -5.25 -13.77 9.84
N GLU A 277 -5.41 -12.86 10.80
CA GLU A 277 -6.68 -12.60 11.48
C GLU A 277 -7.79 -12.19 10.51
N PHE A 278 -7.47 -11.31 9.55
CA PHE A 278 -8.41 -10.93 8.48
C PHE A 278 -8.85 -12.14 7.66
N MET A 279 -7.93 -13.00 7.24
CA MET A 279 -8.24 -14.18 6.44
C MET A 279 -9.08 -15.21 7.19
N GLU A 280 -8.92 -15.33 8.51
CA GLU A 280 -9.76 -16.19 9.36
C GLU A 280 -11.21 -15.66 9.46
N LYS A 281 -11.37 -14.33 9.53
CA LYS A 281 -12.68 -13.67 9.70
C LYS A 281 -13.42 -13.45 8.38
N LEU A 282 -12.70 -13.33 7.27
CA LEU A 282 -13.25 -13.03 5.95
C LEU A 282 -14.40 -13.94 5.52
N PRO A 283 -14.35 -15.30 5.73
CA PRO A 283 -15.45 -16.17 5.36
C PRO A 283 -16.79 -15.79 6.00
N ASN A 284 -16.76 -15.42 7.27
CA ASN A 284 -17.96 -15.06 8.03
C ASN A 284 -18.46 -13.64 7.74
N ALA A 285 -17.60 -12.77 7.24
CA ALA A 285 -17.94 -11.42 6.83
C ALA A 285 -18.60 -11.35 5.45
N LEU A 286 -18.32 -12.30 4.58
CA LEU A 286 -18.95 -12.38 3.26
C LEU A 286 -20.38 -12.93 3.38
N ARG A 287 -21.32 -12.39 2.61
CA ARG A 287 -22.63 -12.99 2.36
C ARG A 287 -22.52 -14.27 1.53
N PRO A 288 -23.51 -15.18 1.53
CA PRO A 288 -23.58 -16.28 0.57
C PRO A 288 -23.41 -15.76 -0.86
N GLY A 289 -22.55 -16.41 -1.65
CA GLY A 289 -22.19 -15.95 -3.01
C GLY A 289 -21.26 -14.74 -3.07
N GLY A 290 -20.90 -14.15 -1.92
CA GLY A 290 -20.02 -12.98 -1.83
C GLY A 290 -18.63 -13.24 -2.39
N ARG A 291 -17.99 -12.19 -2.90
CA ARG A 291 -16.70 -12.23 -3.62
C ARG A 291 -15.64 -11.45 -2.88
N ALA A 292 -14.45 -12.01 -2.76
CA ALA A 292 -13.29 -11.34 -2.17
C ALA A 292 -12.13 -11.30 -3.15
N ALA A 293 -11.56 -10.12 -3.38
CA ALA A 293 -10.35 -9.90 -4.15
C ALA A 293 -9.25 -9.36 -3.22
N ILE A 294 -8.03 -9.91 -3.30
CA ILE A 294 -6.90 -9.54 -2.45
C ILE A 294 -5.68 -9.32 -3.33
N LEU A 295 -5.14 -8.11 -3.30
CA LEU A 295 -3.87 -7.76 -3.93
C LEU A 295 -2.73 -7.94 -2.93
N THR A 296 -1.66 -8.58 -3.39
CA THR A 296 -0.43 -8.81 -2.62
C THR A 296 0.77 -8.31 -3.41
N PHE A 297 1.82 -7.84 -2.71
CA PHE A 297 2.98 -7.22 -3.34
C PHE A 297 4.29 -7.98 -3.11
N HIS A 298 4.33 -8.90 -2.18
CA HIS A 298 5.47 -9.76 -1.93
C HIS A 298 5.07 -11.23 -1.68
N SER A 299 6.08 -12.10 -1.67
CA SER A 299 5.88 -13.56 -1.58
C SER A 299 5.23 -14.01 -0.27
N GLY A 300 5.53 -13.34 0.85
CA GLY A 300 4.99 -13.66 2.16
C GLY A 300 3.47 -13.50 2.21
N GLU A 301 2.96 -12.33 1.82
CA GLU A 301 1.50 -12.08 1.71
C GLU A 301 0.84 -13.09 0.78
N ASP A 302 1.40 -13.29 -0.42
CA ASP A 302 0.84 -14.20 -1.43
C ASP A 302 0.78 -15.65 -0.95
N LYS A 303 1.79 -16.13 -0.21
CA LYS A 303 1.81 -17.48 0.38
C LYS A 303 0.68 -17.64 1.41
N LEU A 304 0.52 -16.65 2.31
CA LEU A 304 -0.50 -16.66 3.36
C LEU A 304 -1.91 -16.64 2.74
N VAL A 305 -2.19 -15.69 1.85
CA VAL A 305 -3.51 -15.59 1.18
C VAL A 305 -3.82 -16.86 0.41
N LYS A 306 -2.87 -17.40 -0.37
CA LYS A 306 -3.05 -18.63 -1.11
C LYS A 306 -3.39 -19.82 -0.19
N ALA A 307 -2.69 -19.94 0.93
CA ALA A 307 -2.92 -21.03 1.89
C ALA A 307 -4.33 -20.93 2.49
N ALA A 308 -4.72 -19.76 2.96
CA ALA A 308 -6.03 -19.53 3.59
C ALA A 308 -7.19 -19.77 2.60
N LEU A 309 -7.11 -19.26 1.37
CA LEU A 309 -8.14 -19.48 0.36
C LEU A 309 -8.26 -20.98 -0.03
N LYS A 310 -7.13 -21.67 -0.16
CA LYS A 310 -7.10 -23.10 -0.44
C LYS A 310 -7.71 -23.93 0.68
N GLU A 311 -7.43 -23.56 1.93
CA GLU A 311 -8.00 -24.21 3.11
C GLU A 311 -9.50 -24.01 3.18
N GLY A 312 -9.98 -22.76 3.02
CA GLY A 312 -11.40 -22.43 2.96
C GLY A 312 -12.15 -23.17 1.84
N TYR A 313 -11.51 -23.36 0.67
CA TYR A 313 -12.07 -24.18 -0.41
C TYR A 313 -12.19 -25.66 -0.01
N ARG A 314 -11.16 -26.22 0.63
CA ARG A 314 -11.18 -27.62 1.11
C ARG A 314 -12.22 -27.85 2.21
N ALA A 315 -12.43 -26.83 3.03
CA ALA A 315 -13.45 -26.85 4.09
C ALA A 315 -14.89 -26.63 3.55
N GLY A 316 -15.06 -26.42 2.23
CA GLY A 316 -16.38 -26.16 1.65
C GLY A 316 -16.94 -24.76 1.91
N ILE A 317 -16.13 -23.83 2.39
CA ILE A 317 -16.51 -22.43 2.65
C ILE A 317 -16.55 -21.62 1.34
N TYR A 318 -15.55 -21.84 0.48
CA TYR A 318 -15.49 -21.22 -0.84
C TYR A 318 -15.88 -22.21 -1.92
N LYS A 319 -16.79 -21.84 -2.81
CA LYS A 319 -17.14 -22.66 -3.97
C LYS A 319 -16.05 -22.62 -5.03
N GLU A 320 -15.31 -21.53 -5.07
CA GLU A 320 -14.22 -21.30 -6.04
C GLU A 320 -13.18 -20.36 -5.46
N TYR A 321 -11.92 -20.54 -5.85
CA TYR A 321 -10.81 -19.63 -5.53
C TYR A 321 -9.75 -19.63 -6.64
N SER A 322 -8.95 -18.58 -6.69
CA SER A 322 -7.84 -18.45 -7.66
C SER A 322 -6.72 -19.45 -7.36
N LYS A 323 -6.61 -20.51 -8.17
CA LYS A 323 -5.45 -21.43 -8.12
C LYS A 323 -4.20 -20.71 -8.61
N ASP A 324 -4.35 -19.97 -9.70
CA ASP A 324 -3.32 -19.15 -10.30
C ASP A 324 -3.52 -17.67 -9.94
N VAL A 325 -2.46 -16.88 -10.00
CA VAL A 325 -2.52 -15.43 -9.76
C VAL A 325 -2.99 -14.71 -11.00
N VAL A 326 -3.83 -13.69 -10.82
CA VAL A 326 -4.08 -12.67 -11.85
C VAL A 326 -2.99 -11.61 -11.74
N ARG A 327 -2.42 -11.21 -12.86
CA ARG A 327 -1.35 -10.21 -12.93
C ARG A 327 -1.83 -8.95 -13.63
N PRO A 328 -1.29 -7.77 -13.27
CA PRO A 328 -1.56 -6.55 -14.00
C PRO A 328 -1.11 -6.68 -15.46
N SER A 329 -1.76 -5.94 -16.34
CA SER A 329 -1.44 -5.94 -17.76
C SER A 329 -0.01 -5.41 -18.03
N ALA A 330 0.59 -5.82 -19.16
CA ALA A 330 1.90 -5.31 -19.56
C ALA A 330 1.89 -3.78 -19.73
N GLN A 331 0.78 -3.21 -20.23
CA GLN A 331 0.60 -1.77 -20.39
C GLN A 331 0.59 -1.05 -19.04
N GLU A 332 -0.11 -1.58 -18.05
CA GLU A 332 -0.13 -1.04 -16.69
C GLU A 332 1.26 -1.09 -16.05
N CYS A 333 1.99 -2.19 -16.21
CA CYS A 333 3.36 -2.33 -15.72
C CYS A 333 4.36 -1.34 -16.33
N VAL A 334 4.11 -0.85 -17.54
CA VAL A 334 4.89 0.21 -18.19
C VAL A 334 4.54 1.58 -17.61
N GLN A 335 3.25 1.86 -17.41
CA GLN A 335 2.75 3.12 -16.85
C GLN A 335 3.06 3.24 -15.36
N ASN A 336 2.87 2.16 -14.61
CA ASN A 336 3.13 2.06 -13.17
C ASN A 336 4.09 0.89 -12.87
N PRO A 337 5.41 1.13 -12.82
CA PRO A 337 6.40 0.08 -12.53
C PRO A 337 6.19 -0.63 -11.18
N ARG A 338 5.46 -0.03 -10.23
CA ARG A 338 5.14 -0.65 -8.92
C ARG A 338 4.11 -1.77 -9.05
N ALA A 339 3.30 -1.76 -10.13
CA ALA A 339 2.36 -2.83 -10.42
C ALA A 339 3.03 -4.18 -10.74
N ARG A 340 4.31 -4.19 -11.15
CA ARG A 340 5.02 -5.41 -11.59
C ARG A 340 5.05 -6.54 -10.56
N SER A 341 5.09 -6.23 -9.27
CA SER A 341 5.09 -7.22 -8.19
C SER A 341 3.70 -7.67 -7.78
N THR A 342 2.66 -6.94 -8.20
CA THR A 342 1.27 -7.18 -7.77
C THR A 342 0.77 -8.53 -8.25
N LYS A 343 0.05 -9.20 -7.35
CA LYS A 343 -0.67 -10.43 -7.61
C LYS A 343 -2.07 -10.30 -7.02
N MET A 344 -3.09 -10.57 -7.83
CA MET A 344 -4.45 -10.66 -7.32
C MET A 344 -4.83 -12.11 -7.10
N ARG A 345 -5.36 -12.40 -5.91
CA ARG A 345 -6.04 -13.65 -5.57
C ARG A 345 -7.48 -13.34 -5.20
N TRP A 346 -8.34 -14.34 -5.37
CA TRP A 346 -9.76 -14.17 -5.14
C TRP A 346 -10.43 -15.45 -4.68
N ALA A 347 -11.58 -15.30 -4.04
CA ALA A 347 -12.48 -16.39 -3.71
C ALA A 347 -13.95 -15.98 -3.79
N ILE A 348 -14.82 -16.96 -3.96
CA ILE A 348 -16.27 -16.81 -3.96
C ILE A 348 -16.83 -17.71 -2.87
N ARG A 349 -17.58 -17.14 -1.92
CA ARG A 349 -18.26 -17.92 -0.88
C ARG A 349 -19.35 -18.82 -1.49
N VAL A 350 -19.60 -19.96 -0.88
CA VAL A 350 -20.76 -20.81 -1.21
C VAL A 350 -22.07 -20.04 -1.03
N GLU A 351 -23.12 -20.46 -1.74
CA GLU A 351 -24.43 -19.77 -1.74
C GLU A 351 -25.35 -20.18 -0.57
N GLU A 352 -25.00 -21.27 0.13
CA GLU A 352 -25.76 -21.77 1.29
C GLU A 352 -24.85 -21.96 2.51
#